data_92be56d1354201e923ff1c655d54a023
#
_entry.id   92be56d1354201e923ff1c655d54a023
#
_cell.length_a   1.000
_cell.length_b   1.000
_cell.length_c   1.000
_cell.angle_alpha   90.00
_cell.angle_beta   90.00
_cell.angle_gamma   90.00
#
_symmetry.space_group_name_H-M   'P 1'
#
loop_
_entity.id
_entity.type
_entity.pdbx_description
1 polymer ?
#
loop_
_entity_poly.entity_id
_entity_poly.type
_entity_poly.pdbx_seq_one_letter_code
_entity_poly.pdbx_strand_id
1 'polypeptide(L)'
;GRRLVMARWGLPIGGRPPSRLVANARAETLTSSPAFRSAVRRHRLLVPADGFYEWTGPRGRRQPILFRPGPDWVARVGSRVPLALAAIGGRTPEGEEDRLTLAIVTVGAGPDVAPVHNRMPALLWPEDWDAWLDVEGVDAEAAAARLVPAPASSLIGTPVSPAVNDARRDDPDLVTPLARPLTLFSAGASPGTDTSPSDATRTDAGPPTGAGGAA
;
A
#
# COMPACT_ATOMS: atom_id res chain seq x y z
N GLY A 1 4.94 25.21 16.74
CA GLY A 1 5.19 23.85 17.26
C GLY A 1 4.13 22.89 16.74
N ARG A 2 4.41 21.59 16.75
CA ARG A 2 3.49 20.52 16.34
C ARG A 2 2.41 20.30 17.40
N ARG A 3 1.18 20.02 16.97
CA ARG A 3 0.04 19.78 17.85
C ARG A 3 -0.70 18.51 17.38
N LEU A 4 -1.06 17.63 18.31
CA LEU A 4 -1.94 16.50 18.04
C LEU A 4 -3.40 16.97 18.11
N VAL A 5 -4.18 16.61 17.10
CA VAL A 5 -5.60 16.96 16.99
C VAL A 5 -6.40 15.78 16.46
N MET A 6 -7.67 15.70 16.84
CA MET A 6 -8.59 14.74 16.26
C MET A 6 -9.08 15.24 14.90
N ALA A 7 -9.16 14.35 13.92
CA ALA A 7 -9.67 14.65 12.59
C ALA A 7 -10.56 13.50 12.10
N ARG A 8 -11.56 13.83 11.29
CA ARG A 8 -12.39 12.83 10.62
C ARG A 8 -11.73 12.42 9.30
N TRP A 9 -11.61 11.14 9.06
CA TRP A 9 -11.14 10.63 7.77
C TRP A 9 -12.25 10.73 6.72
N GLY A 10 -11.95 11.39 5.61
CA GLY A 10 -12.88 11.71 4.54
C GLY A 10 -12.94 13.21 4.31
N LEU A 11 -12.13 13.73 3.36
CA LEU A 11 -12.11 15.15 2.98
C LEU A 11 -13.33 15.47 2.11
N PRO A 12 -14.19 16.45 2.50
CA PRO A 12 -15.31 16.88 1.69
C PRO A 12 -14.84 17.61 0.43
N ILE A 13 -15.37 17.23 -0.73
CA ILE A 13 -15.08 17.88 -2.02
C ILE A 13 -16.36 18.13 -2.82
N GLY A 14 -16.30 19.00 -3.83
CA GLY A 14 -17.37 19.18 -4.81
C GLY A 14 -18.46 20.19 -4.43
N GLY A 15 -18.10 21.30 -3.79
CA GLY A 15 -19.03 22.41 -3.56
C GLY A 15 -19.69 22.43 -2.17
N ARG A 16 -20.78 23.22 -2.03
CA ARG A 16 -21.56 23.33 -0.79
C ARG A 16 -23.05 23.10 -1.10
N PRO A 17 -23.68 22.06 -0.54
CA PRO A 17 -23.09 20.99 0.28
C PRO A 17 -22.07 20.14 -0.51
N PRO A 18 -21.14 19.45 0.16
CA PRO A 18 -20.15 18.59 -0.50
C PRO A 18 -20.84 17.48 -1.28
N SER A 19 -20.38 17.23 -2.52
CA SER A 19 -20.93 16.15 -3.35
C SER A 19 -20.44 14.77 -2.93
N ARG A 20 -19.25 14.68 -2.31
CA ARG A 20 -18.66 13.42 -1.81
C ARG A 20 -17.57 13.65 -0.77
N LEU A 21 -17.26 12.57 -0.02
CA LEU A 21 -16.09 12.48 0.83
C LEU A 21 -15.01 11.63 0.12
N VAL A 22 -13.76 12.06 0.17
CA VAL A 22 -12.63 11.30 -0.37
C VAL A 22 -11.67 10.90 0.75
N ALA A 23 -11.39 9.61 0.85
CA ALA A 23 -10.48 9.06 1.84
C ALA A 23 -9.01 9.30 1.46
N ASN A 24 -8.69 9.32 0.15
CA ASN A 24 -7.32 9.40 -0.35
C ASN A 24 -7.19 10.46 -1.45
N ALA A 25 -6.00 11.11 -1.52
CA ALA A 25 -5.61 12.04 -2.57
C ALA A 25 -4.32 11.55 -3.24
N ARG A 26 -4.23 11.60 -4.56
CA ARG A 26 -3.02 11.19 -5.29
C ARG A 26 -1.99 12.31 -5.27
N ALA A 27 -0.74 12.01 -4.92
CA ALA A 27 0.36 12.98 -4.89
C ALA A 27 0.55 13.65 -6.25
N GLU A 28 0.42 12.91 -7.34
CA GLU A 28 0.64 13.37 -8.72
C GLU A 28 -0.31 14.50 -9.15
N THR A 29 -1.47 14.60 -8.51
CA THR A 29 -2.47 15.63 -8.82
C THR A 29 -2.74 16.57 -7.66
N LEU A 30 -1.93 16.51 -6.61
CA LEU A 30 -2.21 17.17 -5.34
C LEU A 30 -2.26 18.70 -5.48
N THR A 31 -1.32 19.28 -6.23
CA THR A 31 -1.19 20.73 -6.43
C THR A 31 -2.02 21.26 -7.60
N SER A 32 -2.34 20.41 -8.58
CA SER A 32 -3.07 20.80 -9.79
C SER A 32 -4.59 20.62 -9.68
N SER A 33 -5.04 19.61 -8.92
CA SER A 33 -6.47 19.31 -8.80
C SER A 33 -7.24 20.41 -8.06
N PRO A 34 -8.34 20.94 -8.61
CA PRO A 34 -9.22 21.87 -7.90
C PRO A 34 -9.73 21.34 -6.54
N ALA A 35 -9.86 20.01 -6.41
CA ALA A 35 -10.31 19.36 -5.19
C ALA A 35 -9.28 19.42 -4.04
N PHE A 36 -7.97 19.46 -4.36
CA PHE A 36 -6.91 19.28 -3.37
C PHE A 36 -5.96 20.47 -3.24
N ARG A 37 -5.78 21.29 -4.30
CA ARG A 37 -4.81 22.40 -4.32
C ARG A 37 -4.96 23.39 -3.16
N SER A 38 -6.18 23.61 -2.68
CA SER A 38 -6.42 24.49 -1.53
C SER A 38 -6.01 23.83 -0.22
N ALA A 39 -6.29 22.53 -0.08
CA ALA A 39 -5.97 21.75 1.11
C ALA A 39 -4.45 21.59 1.27
N VAL A 40 -3.71 21.23 0.21
CA VAL A 40 -2.26 21.06 0.29
C VAL A 40 -1.51 22.37 0.57
N ARG A 41 -2.07 23.50 0.17
CA ARG A 41 -1.48 24.81 0.46
C ARG A 41 -1.68 25.27 1.89
N ARG A 42 -2.77 24.86 2.57
CA ARG A 42 -3.19 25.42 3.85
C ARG A 42 -3.25 24.44 5.02
N HIS A 43 -3.42 23.15 4.73
CA HIS A 43 -3.69 22.14 5.76
C HIS A 43 -2.96 20.84 5.42
N ARG A 44 -1.65 20.82 5.66
CA ARG A 44 -0.84 19.60 5.59
C ARG A 44 -0.76 18.97 6.97
N LEU A 45 -0.92 17.66 7.05
CA LEU A 45 -1.04 16.89 8.27
C LEU A 45 -0.14 15.65 8.21
N LEU A 46 0.26 15.16 9.37
CA LEU A 46 0.83 13.82 9.52
C LEU A 46 -0.17 12.96 10.30
N VAL A 47 -0.44 11.77 9.80
CA VAL A 47 -1.27 10.79 10.51
C VAL A 47 -0.35 9.70 11.04
N PRO A 48 -0.17 9.60 12.38
CA PRO A 48 0.55 8.49 12.96
C PRO A 48 -0.26 7.20 12.82
N ALA A 49 0.38 6.12 12.40
CA ALA A 49 -0.25 4.83 12.21
C ALA A 49 0.71 3.69 12.55
N ASP A 50 0.23 2.66 13.24
CA ASP A 50 1.00 1.44 13.50
C ASP A 50 1.16 0.58 12.24
N GLY A 51 0.36 0.84 11.21
CA GLY A 51 0.36 0.18 9.92
C GLY A 51 -0.84 0.57 9.07
N PHE A 52 -0.96 -0.08 7.91
CA PHE A 52 -2.12 0.06 7.03
C PHE A 52 -2.40 -1.26 6.32
N TYR A 53 -3.63 -1.43 5.88
CA TYR A 53 -4.05 -2.61 5.15
C TYR A 53 -4.07 -2.35 3.64
N GLU A 54 -3.67 -3.37 2.90
CA GLU A 54 -3.92 -3.49 1.47
C GLU A 54 -4.41 -4.91 1.15
N TRP A 55 -5.03 -5.09 0.00
CA TRP A 55 -5.69 -6.33 -0.34
C TRP A 55 -5.17 -6.91 -1.64
N THR A 56 -4.82 -8.20 -1.62
CA THR A 56 -4.42 -8.95 -2.81
C THR A 56 -5.45 -10.03 -3.17
N GLY A 57 -5.41 -10.52 -4.41
CA GLY A 57 -6.28 -11.59 -4.89
C GLY A 57 -7.56 -11.11 -5.57
N PRO A 58 -8.35 -12.05 -6.12
CA PRO A 58 -9.53 -11.73 -6.91
C PRO A 58 -10.66 -11.13 -6.06
N ARG A 59 -11.53 -10.37 -6.73
CA ARG A 59 -12.72 -9.78 -6.10
C ARG A 59 -13.57 -10.89 -5.44
N GLY A 60 -13.98 -10.68 -4.19
CA GLY A 60 -14.76 -11.64 -3.38
C GLY A 60 -13.92 -12.63 -2.58
N ARG A 61 -12.60 -12.73 -2.86
CA ARG A 61 -11.64 -13.57 -2.11
C ARG A 61 -10.34 -12.82 -1.82
N ARG A 62 -10.43 -11.53 -1.53
CA ARG A 62 -9.24 -10.72 -1.25
C ARG A 62 -8.67 -11.10 0.09
N GLN A 63 -7.36 -11.32 0.11
CA GLN A 63 -6.56 -11.51 1.30
C GLN A 63 -6.06 -10.16 1.79
N PRO A 64 -6.42 -9.70 3.00
CA PRO A 64 -5.84 -8.51 3.59
C PRO A 64 -4.41 -8.76 4.03
N ILE A 65 -3.55 -7.81 3.74
CA ILE A 65 -2.15 -7.75 4.15
C ILE A 65 -1.99 -6.51 5.03
N LEU A 66 -1.54 -6.70 6.25
CA LEU A 66 -1.17 -5.61 7.16
C LEU A 66 0.29 -5.23 6.93
N PHE A 67 0.54 -4.00 6.50
CA PHE A 67 1.87 -3.42 6.39
C PHE A 67 2.23 -2.66 7.65
N ARG A 68 3.39 -2.99 8.24
CA ARG A 68 3.94 -2.37 9.45
C ARG A 68 5.37 -1.88 9.20
N PRO A 69 5.95 -1.06 10.11
CA PRO A 69 7.35 -0.66 10.04
C PRO A 69 8.27 -1.85 9.80
N GLY A 70 9.06 -1.77 8.74
CA GLY A 70 10.08 -2.75 8.38
C GLY A 70 11.44 -2.46 9.01
N PRO A 71 12.46 -3.31 8.75
CA PRO A 71 13.79 -3.17 9.35
C PRO A 71 14.42 -1.80 9.13
N ASP A 72 14.32 -1.24 7.91
CA ASP A 72 14.93 0.04 7.60
C ASP A 72 14.22 1.21 8.29
N TRP A 73 12.88 1.15 8.42
CA TRP A 73 12.15 2.11 9.24
C TRP A 73 12.60 2.05 10.69
N VAL A 74 12.64 0.83 11.27
CA VAL A 74 13.03 0.64 12.66
C VAL A 74 14.48 1.08 12.92
N ALA A 75 15.39 0.76 12.03
CA ALA A 75 16.81 1.17 12.16
C ALA A 75 16.97 2.70 12.09
N ARG A 76 16.21 3.37 11.24
CA ARG A 76 16.34 4.82 11.00
C ARG A 76 15.56 5.67 12.01
N VAL A 77 14.37 5.22 12.41
CA VAL A 77 13.43 6.03 13.20
C VAL A 77 13.24 5.47 14.61
N GLY A 78 13.38 4.18 14.78
CA GLY A 78 13.15 3.49 16.05
C GLY A 78 11.87 2.67 16.08
N SER A 79 11.88 1.59 16.84
CA SER A 79 10.76 0.61 16.92
C SER A 79 9.49 1.15 17.58
N ARG A 80 9.59 2.24 18.33
CA ARG A 80 8.45 2.86 19.04
C ARG A 80 7.83 4.04 18.28
N VAL A 81 8.39 4.39 17.12
CA VAL A 81 7.88 5.50 16.31
C VAL A 81 6.95 4.96 15.25
N PRO A 82 5.67 5.37 15.25
CA PRO A 82 4.70 4.93 14.24
C PRO A 82 5.09 5.42 12.85
N LEU A 83 4.50 4.83 11.81
CA LEU A 83 4.55 5.39 10.47
C LEU A 83 3.94 6.79 10.49
N ALA A 84 4.50 7.71 9.72
CA ALA A 84 3.96 9.04 9.53
C ALA A 84 3.40 9.14 8.10
N LEU A 85 2.07 9.03 7.97
CA LEU A 85 1.40 9.11 6.68
C LEU A 85 1.13 10.58 6.35
N ALA A 86 1.52 11.02 5.16
CA ALA A 86 1.19 12.36 4.68
C ALA A 86 -0.32 12.46 4.45
N ALA A 87 -0.92 13.55 4.90
CA ALA A 87 -2.33 13.85 4.68
C ALA A 87 -2.55 15.33 4.38
N ILE A 88 -3.62 15.63 3.69
CA ILE A 88 -4.15 16.98 3.50
C ILE A 88 -5.49 17.12 4.21
N GLY A 89 -5.77 18.29 4.72
CA GLY A 89 -6.95 18.53 5.51
C GLY A 89 -7.85 19.65 4.99
N GLY A 90 -8.98 19.78 5.63
CA GLY A 90 -9.95 20.85 5.44
C GLY A 90 -10.87 20.93 6.64
N ARG A 91 -11.67 21.99 6.67
CA ARG A 91 -12.72 22.13 7.66
C ARG A 91 -14.06 21.72 7.07
N THR A 92 -14.95 21.17 7.89
CA THR A 92 -16.34 20.95 7.48
C THR A 92 -17.02 22.29 7.18
N PRO A 93 -18.01 22.32 6.25
CA PRO A 93 -18.83 23.51 6.01
C PRO A 93 -19.54 24.00 7.28
N GLU A 94 -19.85 25.31 7.31
CA GLU A 94 -20.62 25.92 8.40
C GLU A 94 -21.93 25.15 8.68
N GLY A 95 -22.21 24.91 9.96
CA GLY A 95 -23.40 24.20 10.44
C GLY A 95 -23.14 22.83 11.06
N GLU A 96 -22.04 22.20 10.75
CA GLU A 96 -21.51 21.08 11.52
C GLU A 96 -20.45 21.60 12.51
N GLU A 97 -20.26 20.90 13.63
CA GLU A 97 -19.14 21.20 14.55
C GLU A 97 -17.84 21.37 13.74
N ASP A 98 -17.07 22.41 14.06
CA ASP A 98 -15.81 22.77 13.39
C ASP A 98 -14.77 21.64 13.51
N ARG A 99 -14.98 20.58 12.75
CA ARG A 99 -14.17 19.39 12.75
C ARG A 99 -13.16 19.44 11.60
N LEU A 100 -11.93 19.18 11.96
CA LEU A 100 -10.90 18.92 10.95
C LEU A 100 -11.22 17.60 10.22
N THR A 101 -11.16 17.64 8.90
CA THR A 101 -11.27 16.46 8.04
C THR A 101 -9.98 16.23 7.29
N LEU A 102 -9.70 15.02 6.88
CA LEU A 102 -8.47 14.71 6.15
C LEU A 102 -8.68 13.67 5.03
N ALA A 103 -7.76 13.70 4.07
CA ALA A 103 -7.52 12.62 3.11
C ALA A 103 -6.04 12.21 3.20
N ILE A 104 -5.76 10.91 3.22
CA ILE A 104 -4.41 10.37 3.16
C ILE A 104 -3.85 10.61 1.76
N VAL A 105 -2.60 11.10 1.67
CA VAL A 105 -1.94 11.21 0.37
C VAL A 105 -1.35 9.86 -0.01
N THR A 106 -1.56 9.46 -1.27
CA THR A 106 -1.02 8.21 -1.81
C THR A 106 -0.06 8.47 -2.95
N VAL A 107 0.96 7.61 -3.06
CA VAL A 107 1.97 7.56 -4.14
C VAL A 107 1.92 6.21 -4.85
N GLY A 108 2.66 6.05 -5.93
CA GLY A 108 2.94 4.73 -6.50
C GLY A 108 3.50 3.78 -5.45
N ALA A 109 3.23 2.49 -5.54
CA ALA A 109 3.72 1.53 -4.58
C ALA A 109 5.25 1.40 -4.66
N GLY A 110 5.91 1.45 -3.51
CA GLY A 110 7.30 1.03 -3.37
C GLY A 110 7.46 -0.51 -3.40
N PRO A 111 8.69 -1.01 -3.42
CA PRO A 111 8.99 -2.44 -3.62
C PRO A 111 8.26 -3.38 -2.66
N ASP A 112 8.08 -2.97 -1.39
CA ASP A 112 7.45 -3.81 -0.36
C ASP A 112 5.94 -3.99 -0.61
N VAL A 113 5.27 -2.99 -1.20
CA VAL A 113 3.81 -2.96 -1.40
C VAL A 113 3.42 -3.35 -2.82
N ALA A 114 4.27 -3.10 -3.81
CA ALA A 114 3.99 -3.33 -5.24
C ALA A 114 3.47 -4.74 -5.58
N PRO A 115 3.91 -5.84 -4.91
CA PRO A 115 3.36 -7.17 -5.14
C PRO A 115 1.89 -7.34 -4.73
N VAL A 116 1.37 -6.44 -3.89
CA VAL A 116 0.02 -6.50 -3.33
C VAL A 116 -0.91 -5.48 -3.97
N HIS A 117 -0.44 -4.24 -4.09
CA HIS A 117 -1.22 -3.12 -4.63
C HIS A 117 -0.32 -2.14 -5.38
N ASN A 118 -0.87 -1.42 -6.36
CA ASN A 118 -0.11 -0.45 -7.16
C ASN A 118 0.03 0.95 -6.52
N ARG A 119 -0.59 1.15 -5.36
CA ARG A 119 -0.52 2.39 -4.58
C ARG A 119 -0.21 2.09 -3.13
N MET A 120 0.35 3.09 -2.43
CA MET A 120 0.56 3.06 -0.99
C MET A 120 0.37 4.46 -0.39
N PRO A 121 0.11 4.60 0.92
CA PRO A 121 0.21 5.88 1.60
C PRO A 121 1.61 6.48 1.41
N ALA A 122 1.70 7.78 1.21
CA ALA A 122 2.99 8.48 1.20
C ALA A 122 3.54 8.52 2.64
N LEU A 123 4.63 7.83 2.88
CA LEU A 123 5.34 7.84 4.17
C LEU A 123 6.33 9.00 4.17
N LEU A 124 6.35 9.76 5.26
CA LEU A 124 7.34 10.82 5.46
C LEU A 124 8.32 10.44 6.55
N TRP A 125 9.60 10.59 6.25
CA TRP A 125 10.68 10.43 7.20
C TRP A 125 10.75 11.63 8.16
N PRO A 126 11.29 11.48 9.38
CA PRO A 126 11.32 12.55 10.38
C PRO A 126 11.95 13.86 9.89
N GLU A 127 12.95 13.79 9.03
CA GLU A 127 13.61 14.95 8.42
C GLU A 127 12.72 15.76 7.47
N ASP A 128 11.67 15.17 6.95
CA ASP A 128 10.71 15.82 6.06
C ASP A 128 9.47 16.36 6.78
N TRP A 129 9.27 16.00 8.05
CA TRP A 129 8.05 16.36 8.78
C TRP A 129 7.85 17.86 8.94
N ASP A 130 8.91 18.61 9.29
CA ASP A 130 8.79 20.04 9.46
C ASP A 130 8.51 20.74 8.14
N ALA A 131 9.21 20.37 7.07
CA ALA A 131 8.97 20.92 5.75
C ALA A 131 7.58 20.59 5.21
N TRP A 132 7.07 19.38 5.50
CA TRP A 132 5.69 19.02 5.12
C TRP A 132 4.65 19.85 5.89
N LEU A 133 4.83 20.06 7.18
CA LEU A 133 3.89 20.76 8.05
C LEU A 133 3.94 22.27 7.93
N ASP A 134 5.04 22.84 7.47
CA ASP A 134 5.23 24.29 7.33
C ASP A 134 4.53 24.82 6.07
N VAL A 135 3.27 25.21 6.24
CA VAL A 135 2.45 25.75 5.14
C VAL A 135 2.77 27.20 4.78
N GLU A 136 3.52 27.90 5.62
CA GLU A 136 3.90 29.31 5.43
C GLU A 136 5.28 29.43 4.78
N GLY A 137 6.26 28.65 5.24
CA GLY A 137 7.64 28.72 4.76
C GLY A 137 7.95 27.79 3.58
N VAL A 138 7.12 26.75 3.34
CA VAL A 138 7.33 25.77 2.26
C VAL A 138 6.11 25.71 1.36
N ASP A 139 6.26 26.05 0.09
CA ASP A 139 5.17 25.99 -0.88
C ASP A 139 4.64 24.55 -1.11
N ALA A 140 3.48 24.45 -1.76
CA ALA A 140 2.82 23.17 -1.96
C ALA A 140 3.58 22.25 -2.92
N GLU A 141 4.24 22.79 -3.89
CA GLU A 141 5.03 22.09 -4.90
C GLU A 141 6.30 21.50 -4.28
N ALA A 142 7.05 22.29 -3.50
CA ALA A 142 8.23 21.83 -2.77
C ALA A 142 7.88 20.80 -1.69
N ALA A 143 6.74 20.95 -1.02
CA ALA A 143 6.24 19.96 -0.08
C ALA A 143 5.83 18.65 -0.78
N ALA A 144 5.12 18.73 -1.91
CA ALA A 144 4.69 17.57 -2.68
C ALA A 144 5.85 16.79 -3.31
N ALA A 145 6.95 17.44 -3.66
CA ALA A 145 8.16 16.80 -4.18
C ALA A 145 8.80 15.80 -3.19
N ARG A 146 8.48 15.89 -1.90
CA ARG A 146 8.94 14.95 -0.85
C ARG A 146 8.12 13.66 -0.79
N LEU A 147 6.98 13.62 -1.47
CA LEU A 147 6.07 12.49 -1.47
C LEU A 147 6.54 11.45 -2.50
N VAL A 148 7.45 10.60 -2.09
CA VAL A 148 8.01 9.53 -2.91
C VAL A 148 7.63 8.16 -2.35
N PRO A 149 7.62 7.10 -3.19
CA PRO A 149 7.45 5.74 -2.71
C PRO A 149 8.50 5.38 -1.65
N ALA A 150 8.10 4.69 -0.59
CA ALA A 150 9.05 4.20 0.40
C ALA A 150 10.00 3.18 -0.25
N PRO A 151 11.32 3.23 0.08
CA PRO A 151 12.28 2.27 -0.42
C PRO A 151 12.02 0.86 0.11
N ALA A 152 12.72 -0.13 -0.47
CA ALA A 152 12.65 -1.52 0.01
C ALA A 152 13.03 -1.63 1.49
N SER A 153 12.49 -2.64 2.16
CA SER A 153 12.68 -2.90 3.59
C SER A 153 12.13 -1.82 4.55
N SER A 154 11.42 -0.82 4.02
CA SER A 154 10.72 0.17 4.85
C SER A 154 9.50 -0.42 5.55
N LEU A 155 8.87 -1.42 4.94
CA LEU A 155 7.63 -2.05 5.41
C LEU A 155 7.74 -3.58 5.40
N ILE A 156 7.01 -4.23 6.30
CA ILE A 156 6.76 -5.67 6.28
C ILE A 156 5.27 -5.89 6.09
N GLY A 157 4.89 -6.62 5.03
CA GLY A 157 3.53 -7.06 4.78
C GLY A 157 3.26 -8.43 5.41
N THR A 158 2.20 -8.54 6.20
CA THR A 158 1.80 -9.76 6.88
C THR A 158 0.34 -10.09 6.58
N PRO A 159 0.00 -11.30 6.09
CA PRO A 159 -1.38 -11.72 5.94
C PRO A 159 -2.10 -11.77 7.28
N VAL A 160 -3.31 -11.22 7.33
CA VAL A 160 -4.16 -11.19 8.52
C VAL A 160 -5.56 -11.72 8.22
N SER A 161 -6.38 -11.89 9.25
CA SER A 161 -7.74 -12.42 9.12
C SER A 161 -8.61 -11.59 8.17
N PRO A 162 -9.38 -12.20 7.26
CA PRO A 162 -10.42 -11.52 6.47
C PRO A 162 -11.50 -10.84 7.32
N ALA A 163 -11.54 -11.07 8.61
CA ALA A 163 -12.46 -10.38 9.53
C ALA A 163 -12.31 -8.85 9.49
N VAL A 164 -11.13 -8.33 9.12
CA VAL A 164 -10.89 -6.90 8.92
C VAL A 164 -11.72 -6.28 7.77
N ASN A 165 -12.32 -7.10 6.90
CA ASN A 165 -13.24 -6.62 5.86
C ASN A 165 -14.57 -6.09 6.40
N ASP A 166 -14.94 -6.43 7.63
CA ASP A 166 -16.09 -5.85 8.32
C ASP A 166 -15.66 -4.60 9.10
N ALA A 167 -15.95 -3.43 8.55
CA ALA A 167 -15.59 -2.14 9.15
C ALA A 167 -16.27 -1.86 10.51
N ARG A 168 -17.20 -2.71 10.96
CA ARG A 168 -17.82 -2.60 12.30
C ARG A 168 -16.99 -3.29 13.37
N ARG A 169 -16.05 -4.12 12.97
CA ARG A 169 -15.14 -4.79 13.90
C ARG A 169 -13.99 -3.87 14.29
N ASP A 170 -13.67 -3.90 15.59
CA ASP A 170 -12.55 -3.16 16.20
C ASP A 170 -11.93 -4.04 17.28
N ASP A 171 -11.43 -5.21 16.88
CA ASP A 171 -10.89 -6.22 17.79
C ASP A 171 -9.36 -6.29 17.66
N PRO A 172 -8.62 -6.55 18.75
CA PRO A 172 -7.16 -6.71 18.71
C PRO A 172 -6.65 -7.85 17.81
N ASP A 173 -7.48 -8.86 17.56
CA ASP A 173 -7.15 -10.01 16.71
C ASP A 173 -7.11 -9.67 15.21
N LEU A 174 -7.68 -8.52 14.79
CA LEU A 174 -7.62 -8.04 13.40
C LEU A 174 -6.19 -7.78 12.89
N VAL A 175 -5.26 -7.53 13.80
CA VAL A 175 -3.84 -7.31 13.49
C VAL A 175 -2.96 -8.55 13.71
N THR A 176 -3.58 -9.68 14.09
CA THR A 176 -2.85 -10.91 14.36
C THR A 176 -2.47 -11.62 13.06
N PRO A 177 -1.19 -11.97 12.86
CA PRO A 177 -0.76 -12.75 11.72
C PRO A 177 -1.51 -14.07 11.59
N LEU A 178 -1.86 -14.46 10.37
CA LEU A 178 -2.37 -15.81 10.11
C LEU A 178 -1.27 -16.83 10.38
N ALA A 179 -1.58 -17.88 11.13
CA ALA A 179 -0.64 -18.95 11.52
C ALA A 179 -0.10 -19.73 10.29
N ARG A 180 -0.72 -19.58 9.12
CA ARG A 180 -0.28 -20.15 7.84
C ARG A 180 -0.48 -19.08 6.77
N PRO A 181 0.58 -18.49 6.23
CA PRO A 181 0.42 -17.69 5.02
C PRO A 181 -0.14 -18.61 3.93
N LEU A 182 -1.28 -18.24 3.36
CA LEU A 182 -1.66 -18.80 2.07
C LEU A 182 -0.47 -18.53 1.15
N THR A 183 0.14 -19.57 0.60
CA THR A 183 1.30 -19.48 -0.29
C THR A 183 0.91 -18.67 -1.53
N LEU A 184 1.01 -17.35 -1.44
CA LEU A 184 0.76 -16.43 -2.55
C LEU A 184 1.99 -16.25 -3.45
N PHE A 185 3.14 -16.79 -3.01
CA PHE A 185 4.36 -16.78 -3.79
C PHE A 185 4.96 -18.19 -3.77
N SER A 186 4.41 -19.09 -4.58
CA SER A 186 5.19 -20.20 -5.09
C SER A 186 6.17 -19.60 -6.10
N ALA A 187 7.38 -19.25 -5.64
CA ALA A 187 8.50 -19.04 -6.53
C ALA A 187 8.60 -20.30 -7.41
N GLY A 188 8.59 -20.09 -8.74
CA GLY A 188 8.56 -21.15 -9.72
C GLY A 188 9.49 -22.30 -9.38
N ALA A 189 8.93 -23.46 -9.19
CA ALA A 189 9.67 -24.69 -9.26
C ALA A 189 10.23 -24.78 -10.69
N SER A 190 11.53 -24.63 -10.82
CA SER A 190 12.26 -25.04 -12.03
C SER A 190 11.92 -26.50 -12.31
N PRO A 191 11.62 -26.88 -13.57
CA PRO A 191 11.44 -28.27 -13.89
C PRO A 191 12.78 -29.00 -13.63
N GLY A 192 12.75 -29.90 -12.64
CA GLY A 192 13.84 -30.79 -12.36
C GLY A 192 14.16 -31.62 -13.59
N THR A 193 15.40 -31.53 -14.04
CA THR A 193 16.01 -32.49 -14.95
C THR A 193 16.04 -33.86 -14.27
N ASP A 194 15.08 -34.70 -14.66
CA ASP A 194 15.08 -36.10 -14.29
C ASP A 194 16.16 -36.81 -15.12
N THR A 195 17.30 -37.03 -14.49
CA THR A 195 18.36 -37.91 -15.00
C THR A 195 18.20 -39.27 -14.32
N SER A 196 17.39 -40.12 -14.92
CA SER A 196 17.46 -41.56 -14.59
C SER A 196 18.63 -42.22 -15.31
N PRO A 197 19.38 -43.08 -14.64
CA PRO A 197 20.51 -43.77 -15.24
C PRO A 197 20.08 -44.91 -16.16
N SER A 198 20.79 -44.99 -17.27
CA SER A 198 20.77 -46.06 -18.22
C SER A 198 21.05 -47.42 -17.57
N ASP A 199 20.23 -48.43 -17.85
CA ASP A 199 20.69 -49.82 -17.79
C ASP A 199 20.62 -50.45 -19.19
N ALA A 200 21.66 -51.20 -19.43
CA ALA A 200 22.09 -51.70 -20.70
C ALA A 200 21.47 -53.06 -21.05
N THR A 201 21.59 -53.37 -22.33
CA THR A 201 21.54 -54.69 -22.96
C THR A 201 20.20 -55.38 -23.25
N ARG A 202 19.83 -55.46 -24.53
CA ARG A 202 19.91 -56.70 -25.28
C ARG A 202 19.51 -56.55 -26.76
N THR A 203 20.44 -57.01 -27.59
CA THR A 203 20.38 -57.55 -28.96
C THR A 203 19.07 -58.19 -29.40
N ASP A 204 18.55 -57.96 -30.62
CA ASP A 204 18.73 -58.80 -31.82
C ASP A 204 17.53 -58.67 -32.79
N ALA A 205 17.87 -58.89 -34.08
CA ALA A 205 17.07 -59.29 -35.20
C ALA A 205 16.12 -58.29 -35.94
N GLY A 206 16.55 -57.96 -37.08
CA GLY A 206 16.15 -57.37 -38.33
C GLY A 206 14.89 -57.90 -39.05
N PRO A 207 14.77 -57.47 -40.36
CA PRO A 207 13.54 -56.92 -40.89
C PRO A 207 12.67 -57.97 -41.64
N PRO A 208 11.62 -57.69 -42.43
CA PRO A 208 11.54 -56.73 -43.50
C PRO A 208 10.10 -56.17 -43.89
N THR A 209 10.15 -55.15 -44.78
CA THR A 209 9.32 -54.88 -45.98
C THR A 209 7.82 -54.74 -45.91
N GLY A 210 7.35 -53.72 -46.66
CA GLY A 210 6.04 -53.68 -47.36
C GLY A 210 5.35 -52.32 -47.27
N ALA A 211 5.59 -51.39 -48.17
CA ALA A 211 4.92 -51.09 -49.43
C ALA A 211 3.42 -50.68 -49.33
N GLY A 212 3.14 -49.48 -49.90
CA GLY A 212 1.87 -49.08 -50.49
C GLY A 212 1.01 -48.24 -49.57
N GLY A 213 0.53 -47.10 -49.95
CA GLY A 213 0.14 -46.46 -51.15
C GLY A 213 -1.07 -45.60 -50.91
N ALA A 214 -0.97 -44.37 -51.35
CA ALA A 214 -2.03 -43.50 -51.88
C ALA A 214 -3.48 -43.50 -51.27
N ALA A 215 -3.92 -42.38 -50.83
CA ALA A 215 -4.93 -41.48 -51.39
C ALA A 215 -5.01 -40.19 -50.53
#